data_c1f42746a2fe4630c7094ebf8c7aae8b
#
_entry.id   c1f42746a2fe4630c7094ebf8c7aae8b
#
_cell.length_a   1.000
_cell.length_b   1.000
_cell.length_c   1.000
_cell.angle_alpha   90.00
_cell.angle_beta   90.00
_cell.angle_gamma   90.00
#
_symmetry.space_group_name_H-M   'P 1'
#
loop_
_entity.id
_entity.type
_entity.pdbx_description
1 polymer ?
#
loop_
_entity_poly.entity_id
_entity_poly.type
_entity_poly.pdbx_seq_one_letter_code
_entity_poly.pdbx_strand_id
1 'polypeptide(L)'
;MNQENYIEAMTNGETAFSNDHYDLALEWFQKAIEENPNDTDALTKAGTVCVPLEKFDDAFTYFQKAVEINPENGDFIFNLGNAYFFHGEYGKALELYAEAERKGCSKEAKPKLYYQMALLCSLRQDVKSSLANFKKYEDADPTGMAALNPDAISEKIKLYMMIEDYENAAKCAVQWIAVSPTEMRGYMVYFSILMAQQSYDKAEQVLNDVEKYAELDEDDRLNIQAERVAFLAAKSDVDPEHAEAYLQEAYDLMVNLKKIAPASKQQDFTLTLAEICLKMGRYQEAIETASSLLPKEIVSPLPKIESQSNFMEELDEAEIEDMAEADMQAIDEKIAAGELDENIGEVAEVYYDEDGNPVREYPEDAFDLPDDEEKSESPLHTEQQTATPIETVTEVSYDRLYFTLLSCYLAMEDYENAYKFGGLLKHSENEYQSYFGRYAEAFSMKKLVGTSPAFSKEMADRKYAEAIAFYRNKMIQSPGNSFAVIFRTRMYAESGKFAKAEEMASLLVLDEKEALMAYINECRKELQKM
;
A
#
# COMPACT_ATOMS: atom_id res chain seq x y z
N MET A 1 -8.24 51.64 26.75
CA MET A 1 -8.53 51.21 25.37
C MET A 1 -8.53 52.43 24.47
N ASN A 2 -7.56 52.54 23.58
CA ASN A 2 -7.61 53.53 22.48
C ASN A 2 -8.25 52.85 21.27
N GLN A 3 -9.47 53.22 20.97
CA GLN A 3 -10.28 52.56 19.93
C GLN A 3 -9.72 52.72 18.51
N GLU A 4 -9.02 53.83 18.26
CA GLU A 4 -8.32 54.10 17.00
C GLU A 4 -7.14 53.15 16.80
N ASN A 5 -6.29 53.01 17.81
CA ASN A 5 -5.12 52.12 17.80
C ASN A 5 -5.57 50.65 17.65
N TYR A 6 -6.66 50.27 18.32
CA TYR A 6 -7.22 48.92 18.22
C TYR A 6 -7.68 48.60 16.79
N ILE A 7 -8.47 49.50 16.17
CA ILE A 7 -8.95 49.32 14.80
C ILE A 7 -7.79 49.25 13.81
N GLU A 8 -6.81 50.12 13.96
CA GLU A 8 -5.59 50.12 13.14
C GLU A 8 -4.83 48.83 13.27
N ALA A 9 -4.64 48.33 14.49
CA ALA A 9 -3.93 47.08 14.75
C ALA A 9 -4.65 45.87 14.14
N MET A 10 -5.96 45.78 14.30
CA MET A 10 -6.75 44.71 13.70
C MET A 10 -6.68 44.73 12.18
N THR A 11 -6.86 45.90 11.56
CA THR A 11 -6.85 46.05 10.08
C THR A 11 -5.49 45.69 9.49
N ASN A 12 -4.39 46.16 10.13
CA ASN A 12 -3.04 45.86 9.68
C ASN A 12 -2.69 44.39 9.89
N GLY A 13 -3.15 43.77 10.98
CA GLY A 13 -3.01 42.35 11.25
C GLY A 13 -3.71 41.48 10.19
N GLU A 14 -4.96 41.82 9.84
CA GLU A 14 -5.71 41.11 8.79
C GLU A 14 -5.06 41.26 7.41
N THR A 15 -4.55 42.46 7.12
CA THR A 15 -3.83 42.75 5.86
C THR A 15 -2.55 41.92 5.78
N ALA A 16 -1.77 41.87 6.86
CA ALA A 16 -0.57 41.07 6.93
C ALA A 16 -0.85 39.59 6.81
N PHE A 17 -1.89 39.10 7.48
CA PHE A 17 -2.35 37.70 7.40
C PHE A 17 -2.76 37.31 5.99
N SER A 18 -3.53 38.17 5.31
CA SER A 18 -3.97 37.93 3.93
C SER A 18 -2.83 37.92 2.90
N ASN A 19 -1.68 38.45 3.26
CA ASN A 19 -0.46 38.44 2.44
C ASN A 19 0.58 37.39 2.94
N ASP A 20 0.17 36.45 3.77
CA ASP A 20 1.00 35.39 4.37
C ASP A 20 2.20 35.91 5.21
N HIS A 21 2.15 37.17 5.63
CA HIS A 21 3.15 37.77 6.52
C HIS A 21 2.80 37.48 7.99
N TYR A 22 2.89 36.21 8.39
CA TYR A 22 2.37 35.73 9.68
C TYR A 22 3.06 36.35 10.89
N ASP A 23 4.40 36.56 10.90
CA ASP A 23 5.07 37.22 12.01
C ASP A 23 4.58 38.66 12.21
N LEU A 24 4.41 39.40 11.12
CA LEU A 24 3.89 40.76 11.16
C LEU A 24 2.41 40.80 11.59
N ALA A 25 1.62 39.82 11.13
CA ALA A 25 0.23 39.70 11.55
C ALA A 25 0.14 39.47 13.07
N LEU A 26 0.97 38.57 13.61
CA LEU A 26 1.02 38.29 15.04
C LEU A 26 1.37 39.55 15.86
N GLU A 27 2.39 40.33 15.44
CA GLU A 27 2.75 41.60 16.11
C GLU A 27 1.57 42.59 16.17
N TRP A 28 0.80 42.69 15.09
CA TRP A 28 -0.35 43.58 15.05
C TRP A 28 -1.51 43.06 15.91
N PHE A 29 -1.82 41.77 15.89
CA PHE A 29 -2.85 41.23 16.77
C PHE A 29 -2.46 41.31 18.25
N GLN A 30 -1.18 41.16 18.60
CA GLN A 30 -0.67 41.40 19.96
C GLN A 30 -0.92 42.83 20.41
N LYS A 31 -0.66 43.85 19.56
CA LYS A 31 -0.99 45.26 19.85
C LYS A 31 -2.50 45.45 20.05
N ALA A 32 -3.34 44.77 19.27
CA ALA A 32 -4.80 44.82 19.47
C ALA A 32 -5.19 44.23 20.85
N ILE A 33 -4.55 43.12 21.26
CA ILE A 33 -4.77 42.47 22.56
C ILE A 33 -4.25 43.36 23.71
N GLU A 34 -3.16 44.12 23.52
CA GLU A 34 -2.70 45.10 24.51
C GLU A 34 -3.75 46.21 24.77
N GLU A 35 -4.43 46.66 23.69
CA GLU A 35 -5.50 47.65 23.81
C GLU A 35 -6.79 47.06 24.41
N ASN A 36 -7.13 45.79 24.08
CA ASN A 36 -8.27 45.12 24.64
C ASN A 36 -7.95 43.65 24.97
N PRO A 37 -7.46 43.35 26.18
CA PRO A 37 -6.99 42.01 26.57
C PRO A 37 -8.08 40.90 26.59
N ASN A 38 -9.35 41.27 26.56
CA ASN A 38 -10.47 40.33 26.59
C ASN A 38 -11.25 40.29 25.26
N ASP A 39 -10.65 40.86 24.22
CA ASP A 39 -11.24 40.76 22.89
C ASP A 39 -11.02 39.35 22.30
N THR A 40 -12.10 38.61 22.18
CA THR A 40 -12.03 37.22 21.68
C THR A 40 -11.72 37.14 20.19
N ASP A 41 -12.00 38.19 19.39
CA ASP A 41 -11.65 38.23 17.97
C ASP A 41 -10.14 38.41 17.79
N ALA A 42 -9.53 39.35 18.50
CA ALA A 42 -8.08 39.55 18.49
C ALA A 42 -7.32 38.33 19.01
N LEU A 43 -7.80 37.70 20.12
CA LEU A 43 -7.23 36.48 20.66
C LEU A 43 -7.31 35.32 19.66
N THR A 44 -8.46 35.12 19.02
CA THR A 44 -8.65 34.03 18.04
C THR A 44 -7.75 34.22 16.83
N LYS A 45 -7.64 35.45 16.31
CA LYS A 45 -6.78 35.76 15.17
C LYS A 45 -5.30 35.59 15.51
N ALA A 46 -4.85 36.03 16.69
CA ALA A 46 -3.49 35.79 17.17
C ALA A 46 -3.18 34.28 17.28
N GLY A 47 -4.08 33.51 17.87
CA GLY A 47 -3.94 32.04 17.95
C GLY A 47 -3.89 31.39 16.57
N THR A 48 -4.74 31.83 15.64
CA THR A 48 -4.75 31.31 14.26
C THR A 48 -3.45 31.56 13.52
N VAL A 49 -2.83 32.73 13.73
CA VAL A 49 -1.52 33.07 13.12
C VAL A 49 -0.37 32.28 13.75
N CYS A 50 -0.47 31.91 15.02
CA CYS A 50 0.54 31.12 15.71
C CYS A 50 0.67 29.69 15.13
N VAL A 51 -0.42 29.11 14.57
CA VAL A 51 -0.41 27.73 14.02
C VAL A 51 0.56 27.59 12.83
N PRO A 52 0.48 28.39 11.75
CA PRO A 52 1.44 28.30 10.65
C PRO A 52 2.88 28.74 11.03
N LEU A 53 3.04 29.44 12.16
CA LEU A 53 4.35 29.78 12.73
C LEU A 53 4.89 28.68 13.65
N GLU A 54 4.17 27.59 13.83
CA GLU A 54 4.47 26.48 14.76
C GLU A 54 4.65 26.92 16.23
N LYS A 55 4.10 28.10 16.59
CA LYS A 55 4.10 28.64 17.95
C LYS A 55 2.91 28.09 18.74
N PHE A 56 2.87 26.77 18.93
CA PHE A 56 1.70 26.08 19.48
C PHE A 56 1.39 26.50 20.92
N ASP A 57 2.40 26.72 21.77
CA ASP A 57 2.18 27.17 23.15
C ASP A 57 1.46 28.52 23.21
N ASP A 58 1.84 29.45 22.33
CA ASP A 58 1.17 30.73 22.19
C ASP A 58 -0.25 30.55 21.65
N ALA A 59 -0.43 29.68 20.63
CA ALA A 59 -1.75 29.37 20.08
C ALA A 59 -2.68 28.81 21.17
N PHE A 60 -2.22 27.83 21.96
CA PHE A 60 -2.99 27.29 23.09
C PHE A 60 -3.37 28.39 24.09
N THR A 61 -2.44 29.26 24.45
CA THR A 61 -2.69 30.35 25.39
C THR A 61 -3.77 31.31 24.89
N TYR A 62 -3.72 31.71 23.63
CA TYR A 62 -4.70 32.60 23.04
C TYR A 62 -6.08 31.94 22.90
N PHE A 63 -6.15 30.72 22.37
CA PHE A 63 -7.42 30.04 22.19
C PHE A 63 -8.03 29.64 23.54
N GLN A 64 -7.24 29.18 24.51
CA GLN A 64 -7.73 28.86 25.85
C GLN A 64 -8.33 30.08 26.53
N LYS A 65 -7.69 31.24 26.42
CA LYS A 65 -8.22 32.50 26.94
C LYS A 65 -9.55 32.90 26.26
N ALA A 66 -9.66 32.69 24.95
CA ALA A 66 -10.94 32.93 24.26
C ALA A 66 -12.06 32.00 24.76
N VAL A 67 -11.75 30.72 24.99
CA VAL A 67 -12.69 29.74 25.59
C VAL A 67 -13.05 30.11 27.03
N GLU A 68 -12.11 30.56 27.85
CA GLU A 68 -12.38 31.01 29.23
C GLU A 68 -13.34 32.21 29.27
N ILE A 69 -13.24 33.13 28.32
CA ILE A 69 -14.16 34.30 28.21
C ILE A 69 -15.55 33.86 27.77
N ASN A 70 -15.64 32.90 26.85
CA ASN A 70 -16.94 32.40 26.39
C ASN A 70 -16.90 30.87 26.17
N PRO A 71 -17.12 30.08 27.24
CA PRO A 71 -17.00 28.62 27.20
C PRO A 71 -18.15 27.91 26.45
N GLU A 72 -19.20 28.63 26.10
CA GLU A 72 -20.31 28.10 25.30
C GLU A 72 -20.15 28.33 23.80
N ASN A 73 -19.08 29.00 23.38
CA ASN A 73 -18.82 29.25 21.97
C ASN A 73 -18.06 28.09 21.32
N GLY A 74 -18.74 27.29 20.51
CA GLY A 74 -18.16 26.15 19.81
C GLY A 74 -17.03 26.51 18.84
N ASP A 75 -17.02 27.73 18.27
CA ASP A 75 -15.97 28.16 17.34
C ASP A 75 -14.61 28.32 18.04
N PHE A 76 -14.61 28.79 19.30
CA PHE A 76 -13.37 28.93 20.07
C PHE A 76 -12.83 27.57 20.48
N ILE A 77 -13.69 26.64 20.88
CA ILE A 77 -13.34 25.26 21.20
C ILE A 77 -12.80 24.54 19.96
N PHE A 78 -13.42 24.75 18.81
CA PHE A 78 -12.96 24.22 17.52
C PHE A 78 -11.56 24.73 17.16
N ASN A 79 -11.28 26.04 17.33
CA ASN A 79 -9.96 26.61 17.05
C ASN A 79 -8.88 26.05 17.99
N LEU A 80 -9.23 25.84 19.27
CA LEU A 80 -8.34 25.16 20.21
C LEU A 80 -8.06 23.71 19.77
N GLY A 81 -9.08 22.97 19.32
CA GLY A 81 -8.96 21.65 18.75
C GLY A 81 -8.06 21.60 17.53
N ASN A 82 -8.14 22.61 16.63
CA ASN A 82 -7.25 22.72 15.48
C ASN A 82 -5.78 22.90 15.90
N ALA A 83 -5.48 23.70 16.93
CA ALA A 83 -4.12 23.84 17.42
C ALA A 83 -3.56 22.50 17.93
N TYR A 84 -4.36 21.71 18.66
CA TYR A 84 -3.98 20.36 19.07
C TYR A 84 -3.81 19.40 17.89
N PHE A 85 -4.66 19.48 16.87
CA PHE A 85 -4.55 18.68 15.65
C PHE A 85 -3.20 18.92 14.94
N PHE A 86 -2.86 20.18 14.68
CA PHE A 86 -1.60 20.53 14.01
C PHE A 86 -0.36 20.28 14.88
N HIS A 87 -0.52 20.29 16.20
CA HIS A 87 0.54 19.86 17.12
C HIS A 87 0.71 18.33 17.19
N GLY A 88 -0.22 17.55 16.60
CA GLY A 88 -0.18 16.07 16.60
C GLY A 88 -0.88 15.44 17.80
N GLU A 89 -1.50 16.20 18.71
CA GLU A 89 -2.27 15.68 19.84
C GLU A 89 -3.70 15.31 19.42
N TYR A 90 -3.81 14.27 18.59
CA TYR A 90 -5.06 13.88 17.93
C TYR A 90 -6.17 13.46 18.90
N GLY A 91 -5.84 12.87 20.05
CA GLY A 91 -6.80 12.51 21.09
C GLY A 91 -7.52 13.73 21.65
N LYS A 92 -6.77 14.75 22.06
CA LYS A 92 -7.33 16.01 22.56
C LYS A 92 -8.10 16.78 21.49
N ALA A 93 -7.57 16.79 20.26
CA ALA A 93 -8.28 17.42 19.13
C ALA A 93 -9.67 16.81 18.95
N LEU A 94 -9.79 15.48 19.00
CA LEU A 94 -11.07 14.78 18.85
C LEU A 94 -12.06 15.13 19.97
N GLU A 95 -11.61 15.16 21.21
CA GLU A 95 -12.44 15.55 22.37
C GLU A 95 -12.97 16.97 22.21
N LEU A 96 -12.10 17.92 21.81
CA LEU A 96 -12.47 19.31 21.60
C LEU A 96 -13.42 19.49 20.39
N TYR A 97 -13.20 18.74 19.29
CA TYR A 97 -14.12 18.77 18.17
C TYR A 97 -15.52 18.23 18.54
N ALA A 98 -15.59 17.15 19.31
CA ALA A 98 -16.85 16.64 19.82
C ALA A 98 -17.54 17.63 20.77
N GLU A 99 -16.76 18.34 21.61
CA GLU A 99 -17.28 19.40 22.45
C GLU A 99 -17.78 20.59 21.63
N ALA A 100 -17.05 21.04 20.63
CA ALA A 100 -17.44 22.12 19.71
C ALA A 100 -18.74 21.79 18.96
N GLU A 101 -18.88 20.54 18.49
CA GLU A 101 -20.13 20.06 17.86
C GLU A 101 -21.31 20.14 18.85
N ARG A 102 -21.11 19.68 20.09
CA ARG A 102 -22.13 19.69 21.13
C ARG A 102 -22.56 21.10 21.55
N LYS A 103 -21.61 22.04 21.65
CA LYS A 103 -21.87 23.45 21.98
C LYS A 103 -22.48 24.20 20.81
N GLY A 104 -22.18 23.75 19.61
CA GLY A 104 -22.65 24.34 18.36
C GLY A 104 -21.71 25.39 17.82
N CYS A 105 -21.27 25.20 16.59
CA CYS A 105 -20.46 26.16 15.85
C CYS A 105 -21.33 27.07 14.99
N SER A 106 -20.76 28.22 14.59
CA SER A 106 -21.33 29.10 13.59
C SER A 106 -21.53 28.39 12.26
N LYS A 107 -22.35 28.97 11.39
CA LYS A 107 -22.59 28.37 10.06
C LYS A 107 -21.31 28.30 9.22
N GLU A 108 -20.40 29.23 9.43
CA GLU A 108 -19.11 29.36 8.75
C GLU A 108 -18.07 28.36 9.27
N ALA A 109 -18.09 28.05 10.57
CA ALA A 109 -17.14 27.12 11.20
C ALA A 109 -17.60 25.66 11.10
N LYS A 110 -18.91 25.42 11.05
CA LYS A 110 -19.49 24.07 11.08
C LYS A 110 -19.01 23.14 9.95
N PRO A 111 -18.94 23.56 8.68
CA PRO A 111 -18.33 22.72 7.65
C PRO A 111 -16.86 22.40 7.94
N LYS A 112 -16.09 23.39 8.39
CA LYS A 112 -14.66 23.21 8.72
C LYS A 112 -14.47 22.19 9.85
N LEU A 113 -15.31 22.26 10.89
CA LEU A 113 -15.31 21.29 11.99
C LEU A 113 -15.52 19.86 11.46
N TYR A 114 -16.56 19.62 10.65
CA TYR A 114 -16.83 18.29 10.13
C TYR A 114 -15.75 17.79 9.17
N TYR A 115 -15.15 18.69 8.39
CA TYR A 115 -13.99 18.35 7.55
C TYR A 115 -12.79 17.88 8.40
N GLN A 116 -12.44 18.63 9.46
CA GLN A 116 -11.35 18.25 10.35
C GLN A 116 -11.65 16.95 11.12
N MET A 117 -12.89 16.76 11.58
CA MET A 117 -13.31 15.49 12.19
C MET A 117 -13.20 14.33 11.21
N ALA A 118 -13.55 14.52 9.94
CA ALA A 118 -13.41 13.49 8.92
C ALA A 118 -11.95 13.12 8.70
N LEU A 119 -11.05 14.11 8.56
CA LEU A 119 -9.62 13.87 8.42
C LEU A 119 -9.02 13.14 9.62
N LEU A 120 -9.42 13.54 10.83
CA LEU A 120 -8.94 12.91 12.06
C LEU A 120 -9.40 11.46 12.18
N CYS A 121 -10.65 11.16 11.83
CA CYS A 121 -11.14 9.77 11.74
C CYS A 121 -10.41 8.97 10.67
N SER A 122 -10.09 9.59 9.51
CA SER A 122 -9.29 8.96 8.45
C SER A 122 -7.89 8.59 8.94
N LEU A 123 -7.19 9.48 9.64
CA LEU A 123 -5.88 9.21 10.24
C LEU A 123 -5.91 8.04 11.24
N ARG A 124 -7.03 7.86 11.94
CA ARG A 124 -7.27 6.76 12.86
C ARG A 124 -7.81 5.51 12.19
N GLN A 125 -7.91 5.50 10.88
CA GLN A 125 -8.49 4.41 10.08
C GLN A 125 -9.97 4.08 10.42
N ASP A 126 -10.67 4.98 11.11
CA ASP A 126 -12.12 4.85 11.35
C ASP A 126 -12.88 5.32 10.11
N VAL A 127 -12.95 4.43 9.11
CA VAL A 127 -13.56 4.70 7.81
C VAL A 127 -15.02 5.13 7.95
N LYS A 128 -15.80 4.44 8.81
CA LYS A 128 -17.23 4.70 8.99
C LYS A 128 -17.47 6.11 9.53
N SER A 129 -16.79 6.49 10.59
CA SER A 129 -16.94 7.83 11.18
C SER A 129 -16.39 8.92 10.25
N SER A 130 -15.31 8.63 9.51
CA SER A 130 -14.75 9.57 8.54
C SER A 130 -15.75 9.88 7.43
N LEU A 131 -16.31 8.87 6.77
CA LEU A 131 -17.33 9.05 5.71
C LEU A 131 -18.60 9.76 6.23
N ALA A 132 -19.05 9.43 7.45
CA ALA A 132 -20.17 10.10 8.08
C ALA A 132 -19.90 11.60 8.32
N ASN A 133 -18.68 11.98 8.72
CA ASN A 133 -18.29 13.36 8.91
C ASN A 133 -18.10 14.10 7.56
N PHE A 134 -17.58 13.43 6.50
CA PHE A 134 -17.60 14.03 5.15
C PHE A 134 -19.03 14.33 4.68
N LYS A 135 -19.98 13.44 4.94
CA LYS A 135 -21.38 13.71 4.64
C LYS A 135 -21.91 14.91 5.42
N LYS A 136 -21.62 14.99 6.74
CA LYS A 136 -21.99 16.17 7.55
C LYS A 136 -21.33 17.46 7.02
N TYR A 137 -20.09 17.39 6.53
CA TYR A 137 -19.37 18.49 5.90
C TYR A 137 -20.13 19.03 4.68
N GLU A 138 -20.53 18.13 3.78
CA GLU A 138 -21.31 18.47 2.59
C GLU A 138 -22.70 19.04 2.95
N ASP A 139 -23.40 18.41 3.89
CA ASP A 139 -24.73 18.85 4.36
C ASP A 139 -24.71 20.21 5.09
N ALA A 140 -23.59 20.55 5.72
CA ALA A 140 -23.43 21.80 6.46
C ALA A 140 -23.07 22.99 5.57
N ASP A 141 -22.63 22.76 4.34
CA ASP A 141 -22.29 23.82 3.38
C ASP A 141 -23.49 24.22 2.52
N PRO A 142 -24.07 25.41 2.75
CA PRO A 142 -25.23 25.86 1.98
C PRO A 142 -24.90 26.22 0.52
N THR A 143 -23.62 26.34 0.17
CA THR A 143 -23.19 26.71 -1.18
C THR A 143 -23.02 25.49 -2.09
N GLY A 144 -22.91 24.29 -1.52
CA GLY A 144 -22.61 23.05 -2.23
C GLY A 144 -21.15 22.92 -2.67
N MET A 145 -20.28 23.87 -2.34
CA MET A 145 -18.87 23.84 -2.70
C MET A 145 -18.10 22.76 -1.94
N ALA A 146 -18.57 22.40 -0.75
CA ALA A 146 -17.98 21.31 0.04
C ALA A 146 -17.96 19.97 -0.72
N ALA A 147 -19.05 19.66 -1.42
CA ALA A 147 -19.15 18.46 -2.25
C ALA A 147 -18.22 18.51 -3.48
N LEU A 148 -17.77 19.69 -3.88
CA LEU A 148 -16.87 19.91 -5.02
C LEU A 148 -15.41 20.10 -4.60
N ASN A 149 -15.08 19.92 -3.32
CA ASN A 149 -13.72 20.05 -2.82
C ASN A 149 -12.88 18.82 -3.25
N PRO A 150 -11.84 19.00 -4.10
CA PRO A 150 -11.04 17.88 -4.60
C PRO A 150 -10.32 17.11 -3.50
N ASP A 151 -9.87 17.78 -2.43
CA ASP A 151 -9.19 17.13 -1.31
C ASP A 151 -10.14 16.22 -0.54
N ALA A 152 -11.38 16.68 -0.28
CA ALA A 152 -12.40 15.87 0.35
C ALA A 152 -12.80 14.67 -0.52
N ILE A 153 -12.91 14.87 -1.84
CA ILE A 153 -13.20 13.81 -2.80
C ILE A 153 -12.07 12.77 -2.80
N SER A 154 -10.80 13.23 -2.82
CA SER A 154 -9.63 12.36 -2.79
C SER A 154 -9.59 11.51 -1.51
N GLU A 155 -9.84 12.10 -0.34
CA GLU A 155 -9.90 11.36 0.92
C GLU A 155 -11.04 10.34 0.94
N LYS A 156 -12.23 10.69 0.45
CA LYS A 156 -13.35 9.75 0.32
C LYS A 156 -13.00 8.56 -0.57
N ILE A 157 -12.29 8.80 -1.68
CA ILE A 157 -11.82 7.70 -2.56
C ILE A 157 -10.90 6.76 -1.79
N LYS A 158 -9.91 7.27 -1.06
CA LYS A 158 -9.01 6.44 -0.24
C LYS A 158 -9.79 5.58 0.75
N LEU A 159 -10.76 6.17 1.44
CA LEU A 159 -11.59 5.47 2.41
C LEU A 159 -12.43 4.36 1.76
N TYR A 160 -13.06 4.62 0.61
CA TYR A 160 -13.81 3.59 -0.12
C TYR A 160 -12.90 2.48 -0.66
N MET A 161 -11.68 2.82 -1.11
CA MET A 161 -10.68 1.82 -1.53
C MET A 161 -10.22 0.94 -0.36
N MET A 162 -10.09 1.50 0.86
CA MET A 162 -9.71 0.73 2.06
C MET A 162 -10.74 -0.35 2.43
N ILE A 163 -12.01 -0.13 2.14
CA ILE A 163 -13.10 -1.10 2.38
C ILE A 163 -13.53 -1.81 1.10
N GLU A 164 -12.75 -1.70 0.03
CA GLU A 164 -13.01 -2.33 -1.28
C GLU A 164 -14.35 -1.93 -1.92
N ASP A 165 -14.94 -0.81 -1.50
CA ASP A 165 -16.13 -0.23 -2.12
C ASP A 165 -15.75 0.53 -3.40
N TYR A 166 -15.34 -0.23 -4.39
CA TYR A 166 -14.90 0.31 -5.69
C TYR A 166 -16.01 1.08 -6.42
N GLU A 167 -17.28 0.76 -6.16
CA GLU A 167 -18.40 1.46 -6.81
C GLU A 167 -18.49 2.91 -6.34
N ASN A 168 -18.45 3.16 -5.04
CA ASN A 168 -18.47 4.50 -4.50
C ASN A 168 -17.16 5.24 -4.72
N ALA A 169 -16.01 4.55 -4.69
CA ALA A 169 -14.73 5.11 -5.10
C ALA A 169 -14.78 5.64 -6.56
N ALA A 170 -15.33 4.85 -7.48
CA ALA A 170 -15.47 5.24 -8.90
C ALA A 170 -16.40 6.45 -9.07
N LYS A 171 -17.54 6.51 -8.33
CA LYS A 171 -18.44 7.68 -8.36
C LYS A 171 -17.70 8.95 -7.92
N CYS A 172 -16.91 8.87 -6.84
CA CYS A 172 -16.11 10.00 -6.37
C CYS A 172 -15.03 10.41 -7.39
N ALA A 173 -14.36 9.46 -8.05
CA ALA A 173 -13.37 9.75 -9.07
C ALA A 173 -13.97 10.45 -10.30
N VAL A 174 -15.15 10.00 -10.77
CA VAL A 174 -15.90 10.68 -11.83
C VAL A 174 -16.30 12.10 -11.42
N GLN A 175 -16.70 12.29 -10.15
CA GLN A 175 -16.98 13.62 -9.61
C GLN A 175 -15.73 14.50 -9.61
N TRP A 176 -14.56 13.96 -9.24
CA TRP A 176 -13.30 14.71 -9.31
C TRP A 176 -12.98 15.18 -10.72
N ILE A 177 -13.08 14.29 -11.70
CA ILE A 177 -12.87 14.64 -13.12
C ILE A 177 -13.85 15.73 -13.55
N ALA A 178 -15.11 15.67 -13.12
CA ALA A 178 -16.10 16.69 -13.46
C ALA A 178 -15.79 18.08 -12.84
N VAL A 179 -15.17 18.11 -11.65
CA VAL A 179 -14.76 19.35 -10.97
C VAL A 179 -13.48 19.92 -11.58
N SER A 180 -12.51 19.06 -11.91
CA SER A 180 -11.18 19.41 -12.42
C SER A 180 -10.87 18.63 -13.71
N PRO A 181 -11.53 18.91 -14.83
CA PRO A 181 -11.44 18.10 -16.05
C PRO A 181 -10.09 18.18 -16.77
N THR A 182 -9.27 19.17 -16.44
CA THR A 182 -7.90 19.33 -16.99
C THR A 182 -6.82 18.73 -16.10
N GLU A 183 -7.18 18.29 -14.89
CA GLU A 183 -6.23 17.70 -13.96
C GLU A 183 -6.08 16.19 -14.22
N MET A 184 -4.86 15.73 -14.53
CA MET A 184 -4.54 14.32 -14.80
C MET A 184 -4.90 13.41 -13.62
N ARG A 185 -4.69 13.88 -12.37
CA ARG A 185 -4.80 13.06 -11.15
C ARG A 185 -6.15 12.35 -11.02
N GLY A 186 -7.25 13.05 -11.30
CA GLY A 186 -8.61 12.48 -11.23
C GLY A 186 -8.78 11.28 -12.19
N TYR A 187 -8.26 11.38 -13.41
CA TYR A 187 -8.31 10.30 -14.40
C TYR A 187 -7.47 9.10 -13.97
N MET A 188 -6.25 9.33 -13.46
CA MET A 188 -5.36 8.24 -13.06
C MET A 188 -5.89 7.48 -11.83
N VAL A 189 -6.50 8.18 -10.89
CA VAL A 189 -7.20 7.53 -9.77
C VAL A 189 -8.39 6.71 -10.26
N TYR A 190 -9.19 7.24 -11.19
CA TYR A 190 -10.30 6.49 -11.78
C TYR A 190 -9.82 5.27 -12.55
N PHE A 191 -8.75 5.41 -13.34
CA PHE A 191 -8.09 4.29 -14.02
C PHE A 191 -7.67 3.19 -13.03
N SER A 192 -7.00 3.54 -11.93
CA SER A 192 -6.57 2.57 -10.91
C SER A 192 -7.74 1.82 -10.28
N ILE A 193 -8.86 2.50 -10.01
CA ILE A 193 -10.10 1.88 -9.49
C ILE A 193 -10.67 0.88 -10.52
N LEU A 194 -10.72 1.26 -11.79
CA LEU A 194 -11.23 0.40 -12.85
C LEU A 194 -10.35 -0.82 -13.09
N MET A 195 -9.03 -0.67 -12.93
CA MET A 195 -8.09 -1.80 -12.97
C MET A 195 -8.33 -2.77 -11.81
N ALA A 196 -8.56 -2.27 -10.58
CA ALA A 196 -8.92 -3.08 -9.43
C ALA A 196 -10.26 -3.81 -9.63
N GLN A 197 -11.23 -3.19 -10.30
CA GLN A 197 -12.51 -3.81 -10.71
C GLN A 197 -12.39 -4.73 -11.92
N GLN A 198 -11.22 -4.89 -12.53
CA GLN A 198 -11.02 -5.61 -13.79
C GLN A 198 -11.90 -5.09 -14.94
N SER A 199 -12.29 -3.80 -14.88
CA SER A 199 -13.14 -3.15 -15.88
C SER A 199 -12.29 -2.58 -17.02
N TYR A 200 -11.61 -3.45 -17.78
CA TYR A 200 -10.58 -3.08 -18.76
C TYR A 200 -11.07 -2.15 -19.89
N ASP A 201 -12.29 -2.37 -20.41
CA ASP A 201 -12.81 -1.51 -21.49
C ASP A 201 -13.00 -0.06 -21.04
N LYS A 202 -13.47 0.14 -19.80
CA LYS A 202 -13.60 1.48 -19.23
C LYS A 202 -12.23 2.08 -18.88
N ALA A 203 -11.30 1.27 -18.37
CA ALA A 203 -9.94 1.71 -18.08
C ALA A 203 -9.22 2.21 -19.35
N GLU A 204 -9.38 1.51 -20.46
CA GLU A 204 -8.84 1.94 -21.77
C GLU A 204 -9.43 3.28 -22.23
N GLN A 205 -10.74 3.46 -22.05
CA GLN A 205 -11.38 4.73 -22.37
C GLN A 205 -10.84 5.87 -21.51
N VAL A 206 -10.60 5.65 -20.22
CA VAL A 206 -10.02 6.67 -19.33
C VAL A 206 -8.62 7.08 -19.76
N LEU A 207 -7.77 6.12 -20.19
CA LEU A 207 -6.43 6.42 -20.74
C LEU A 207 -6.51 7.27 -22.03
N ASN A 208 -7.54 7.08 -22.84
CA ASN A 208 -7.77 7.90 -24.02
C ASN A 208 -8.32 9.29 -23.66
N ASP A 209 -9.19 9.36 -22.67
CA ASP A 209 -9.81 10.61 -22.22
C ASP A 209 -8.79 11.52 -21.52
N VAL A 210 -7.87 11.00 -20.70
CA VAL A 210 -6.83 11.80 -20.05
C VAL A 210 -5.89 12.44 -21.09
N GLU A 211 -5.50 11.72 -22.14
CA GLU A 211 -4.67 12.25 -23.22
C GLU A 211 -5.36 13.37 -24.02
N LYS A 212 -6.69 13.32 -24.06
CA LYS A 212 -7.50 14.26 -24.84
C LYS A 212 -7.89 15.51 -24.08
N TYR A 213 -8.17 15.39 -22.78
CA TYR A 213 -8.82 16.46 -22.02
C TYR A 213 -7.93 17.07 -20.94
N ALA A 214 -6.94 16.33 -20.41
CA ALA A 214 -6.06 16.86 -19.39
C ALA A 214 -4.95 17.75 -19.97
N GLU A 215 -4.51 18.73 -19.18
CA GLU A 215 -3.32 19.52 -19.46
C GLU A 215 -2.09 18.72 -19.02
N LEU A 216 -1.32 18.22 -19.99
CA LEU A 216 -0.22 17.28 -19.76
C LEU A 216 1.11 17.90 -20.19
N ASP A 217 2.09 17.83 -19.31
CA ASP A 217 3.48 18.08 -19.68
C ASP A 217 4.14 16.84 -20.33
N GLU A 218 5.44 16.91 -20.60
CA GLU A 218 6.16 15.79 -21.25
C GLU A 218 6.31 14.59 -20.30
N ASP A 219 6.48 14.84 -19.00
CA ASP A 219 6.62 13.78 -18.00
C ASP A 219 5.27 13.09 -17.73
N ASP A 220 4.19 13.85 -17.67
CA ASP A 220 2.83 13.32 -17.59
C ASP A 220 2.50 12.39 -18.75
N ARG A 221 2.82 12.81 -19.99
CA ARG A 221 2.62 11.99 -21.20
C ARG A 221 3.40 10.69 -21.14
N LEU A 222 4.64 10.76 -20.65
CA LEU A 222 5.51 9.59 -20.49
C LEU A 222 4.91 8.63 -19.46
N ASN A 223 4.40 9.13 -18.33
CA ASN A 223 3.77 8.33 -17.29
C ASN A 223 2.50 7.65 -17.80
N ILE A 224 1.61 8.37 -18.49
CA ILE A 224 0.38 7.80 -19.05
C ILE A 224 0.70 6.67 -20.06
N GLN A 225 1.72 6.86 -20.90
CA GLN A 225 2.13 5.82 -21.84
C GLN A 225 2.73 4.60 -21.11
N ALA A 226 3.44 4.79 -20.00
CA ALA A 226 3.91 3.69 -19.16
C ALA A 226 2.75 2.93 -18.49
N GLU A 227 1.72 3.64 -18.01
CA GLU A 227 0.49 3.03 -17.50
C GLU A 227 -0.28 2.26 -18.60
N ARG A 228 -0.26 2.75 -19.85
CA ARG A 228 -0.82 2.02 -21.00
C ARG A 228 -0.10 0.69 -21.25
N VAL A 229 1.21 0.66 -21.09
CA VAL A 229 1.99 -0.59 -21.15
C VAL A 229 1.56 -1.56 -20.06
N ALA A 230 1.45 -1.10 -18.81
CA ALA A 230 0.99 -1.92 -17.67
C ALA A 230 -0.44 -2.45 -17.90
N PHE A 231 -1.32 -1.59 -18.43
CA PHE A 231 -2.69 -1.96 -18.82
C PHE A 231 -2.72 -3.08 -19.86
N LEU A 232 -1.96 -2.95 -20.95
CA LEU A 232 -1.89 -3.96 -22.01
C LEU A 232 -1.36 -5.30 -21.48
N ALA A 233 -0.34 -5.25 -20.61
CA ALA A 233 0.22 -6.43 -19.97
C ALA A 233 -0.78 -7.11 -19.02
N ALA A 234 -1.63 -6.35 -18.31
CA ALA A 234 -2.69 -6.89 -17.47
C ALA A 234 -3.86 -7.43 -18.31
N LYS A 235 -4.23 -6.74 -19.40
CA LYS A 235 -5.29 -7.18 -20.32
C LYS A 235 -4.95 -8.50 -20.98
N SER A 236 -3.66 -8.76 -21.27
CA SER A 236 -3.19 -10.03 -21.82
C SER A 236 -3.41 -11.24 -20.92
N ASP A 237 -3.48 -11.04 -19.60
CA ASP A 237 -3.71 -12.13 -18.65
C ASP A 237 -5.17 -12.59 -18.62
N VAL A 238 -6.11 -11.70 -18.97
CA VAL A 238 -7.57 -11.96 -18.90
C VAL A 238 -8.20 -12.23 -20.26
N ASP A 239 -7.53 -11.92 -21.36
CA ASP A 239 -7.98 -12.17 -22.73
C ASP A 239 -6.92 -12.97 -23.51
N PRO A 240 -6.88 -14.30 -23.32
CA PRO A 240 -5.89 -15.17 -23.94
C PRO A 240 -5.97 -15.20 -25.50
N GLU A 241 -7.13 -14.89 -26.08
CA GLU A 241 -7.30 -14.89 -27.55
C GLU A 241 -6.52 -13.76 -28.20
N HIS A 242 -6.36 -12.63 -27.53
CA HIS A 242 -5.64 -11.46 -28.03
C HIS A 242 -4.34 -11.16 -27.27
N ALA A 243 -3.94 -12.02 -26.34
CA ALA A 243 -2.79 -11.79 -25.46
C ALA A 243 -1.50 -11.46 -26.21
N GLU A 244 -1.21 -12.19 -27.29
CA GLU A 244 -0.02 -11.95 -28.11
C GLU A 244 -0.03 -10.54 -28.74
N ALA A 245 -1.19 -10.08 -29.20
CA ALA A 245 -1.33 -8.74 -29.79
C ALA A 245 -1.11 -7.64 -28.75
N TYR A 246 -1.72 -7.77 -27.56
CA TYR A 246 -1.53 -6.84 -26.46
C TYR A 246 -0.08 -6.78 -25.98
N LEU A 247 0.56 -7.93 -25.82
CA LEU A 247 1.97 -7.97 -25.39
C LEU A 247 2.90 -7.41 -26.46
N GLN A 248 2.61 -7.63 -27.76
CA GLN A 248 3.41 -7.03 -28.83
C GLN A 248 3.26 -5.51 -28.86
N GLU A 249 2.05 -4.98 -28.67
CA GLU A 249 1.81 -3.54 -28.58
C GLU A 249 2.51 -2.94 -27.35
N ALA A 250 2.42 -3.60 -26.19
CA ALA A 250 3.12 -3.21 -24.96
C ALA A 250 4.64 -3.16 -25.16
N TYR A 251 5.20 -4.18 -25.82
CA TYR A 251 6.62 -4.26 -26.16
C TYR A 251 7.07 -3.09 -27.04
N ASP A 252 6.36 -2.86 -28.15
CA ASP A 252 6.71 -1.81 -29.12
C ASP A 252 6.63 -0.41 -28.48
N LEU A 253 5.60 -0.19 -27.65
CA LEU A 253 5.44 1.04 -26.89
C LEU A 253 6.57 1.22 -25.88
N MET A 254 6.91 0.19 -25.10
CA MET A 254 7.98 0.25 -24.08
C MET A 254 9.36 0.47 -24.73
N VAL A 255 9.64 -0.16 -25.86
CA VAL A 255 10.88 0.08 -26.63
C VAL A 255 11.00 1.55 -27.06
N ASN A 256 9.89 2.17 -27.44
CA ASN A 256 9.89 3.59 -27.83
C ASN A 256 10.03 4.50 -26.61
N LEU A 257 9.31 4.23 -25.51
CA LEU A 257 9.41 4.99 -24.26
C LEU A 257 10.83 4.96 -23.71
N LYS A 258 11.49 3.81 -23.71
CA LYS A 258 12.88 3.67 -23.26
C LYS A 258 13.87 4.56 -24.04
N LYS A 259 13.63 4.83 -25.33
CA LYS A 259 14.50 5.71 -26.14
C LYS A 259 14.44 7.18 -25.72
N ILE A 260 13.28 7.63 -25.23
CA ILE A 260 13.01 9.03 -24.88
C ILE A 260 13.02 9.30 -23.38
N ALA A 261 13.01 8.23 -22.55
CA ALA A 261 12.94 8.34 -21.12
C ALA A 261 14.16 9.07 -20.52
N PRO A 262 13.96 9.92 -19.51
CA PRO A 262 15.05 10.51 -18.74
C PRO A 262 15.84 9.44 -17.98
N ALA A 263 17.07 9.77 -17.58
CA ALA A 263 17.96 8.82 -16.89
C ALA A 263 17.33 8.19 -15.62
N SER A 264 16.52 8.95 -14.90
CA SER A 264 15.79 8.50 -13.71
C SER A 264 14.81 7.36 -13.98
N LYS A 265 14.21 7.27 -15.17
CA LYS A 265 13.23 6.23 -15.55
C LYS A 265 13.82 5.08 -16.38
N GLN A 266 15.08 5.18 -16.83
CA GLN A 266 15.70 4.20 -17.72
C GLN A 266 15.78 2.81 -17.12
N GLN A 267 16.05 2.71 -15.82
CA GLN A 267 16.18 1.43 -15.13
C GLN A 267 14.83 0.74 -15.00
N ASP A 268 13.80 1.47 -14.55
CA ASP A 268 12.45 0.92 -14.39
C ASP A 268 11.86 0.49 -15.76
N PHE A 269 12.00 1.30 -16.80
CA PHE A 269 11.55 0.93 -18.15
C PHE A 269 12.32 -0.25 -18.75
N THR A 270 13.60 -0.38 -18.40
CA THR A 270 14.39 -1.57 -18.81
C THR A 270 13.87 -2.83 -18.11
N LEU A 271 13.55 -2.75 -16.83
CA LEU A 271 12.98 -3.87 -16.09
C LEU A 271 11.58 -4.23 -16.61
N THR A 272 10.72 -3.25 -16.82
CA THR A 272 9.38 -3.46 -17.39
C THR A 272 9.45 -4.10 -18.79
N LEU A 273 10.42 -3.70 -19.63
CA LEU A 273 10.63 -4.34 -20.92
C LEU A 273 11.02 -5.82 -20.77
N ALA A 274 11.89 -6.15 -19.81
CA ALA A 274 12.25 -7.52 -19.53
C ALA A 274 11.05 -8.35 -19.03
N GLU A 275 10.18 -7.79 -18.20
CA GLU A 275 8.94 -8.42 -17.75
C GLU A 275 7.96 -8.71 -18.90
N ILE A 276 7.83 -7.77 -19.85
CA ILE A 276 7.04 -7.99 -21.05
C ILE A 276 7.64 -9.13 -21.89
N CYS A 277 8.96 -9.14 -22.10
CA CYS A 277 9.65 -10.23 -22.79
C CYS A 277 9.42 -11.58 -22.09
N LEU A 278 9.44 -11.63 -20.76
CA LEU A 278 9.12 -12.83 -19.99
C LEU A 278 7.69 -13.30 -20.28
N LYS A 279 6.70 -12.41 -20.23
CA LYS A 279 5.29 -12.73 -20.57
C LYS A 279 5.12 -13.22 -22.01
N MET A 280 5.91 -12.69 -22.95
CA MET A 280 5.92 -13.14 -24.36
C MET A 280 6.64 -14.48 -24.58
N GLY A 281 7.24 -15.07 -23.54
CA GLY A 281 8.08 -16.27 -23.66
C GLY A 281 9.44 -16.01 -24.34
N ARG A 282 9.86 -14.75 -24.52
CA ARG A 282 11.16 -14.35 -25.07
C ARG A 282 12.22 -14.32 -23.97
N TYR A 283 12.44 -15.48 -23.35
CA TYR A 283 13.26 -15.59 -22.13
C TYR A 283 14.69 -15.11 -22.30
N GLN A 284 15.33 -15.41 -23.43
CA GLN A 284 16.71 -14.98 -23.67
C GLN A 284 16.82 -13.46 -23.75
N GLU A 285 15.89 -12.82 -24.45
CA GLU A 285 15.84 -11.36 -24.57
C GLU A 285 15.53 -10.70 -23.21
N ALA A 286 14.64 -11.30 -22.42
CA ALA A 286 14.35 -10.85 -21.06
C ALA A 286 15.59 -10.91 -20.16
N ILE A 287 16.36 -12.01 -20.22
CA ILE A 287 17.62 -12.17 -19.46
C ILE A 287 18.65 -11.13 -19.89
N GLU A 288 18.88 -10.95 -21.20
CA GLU A 288 19.85 -9.96 -21.71
C GLU A 288 19.48 -8.53 -21.27
N THR A 289 18.20 -8.20 -21.34
CA THR A 289 17.67 -6.89 -20.94
C THR A 289 17.81 -6.68 -19.42
N ALA A 290 17.35 -7.63 -18.61
CA ALA A 290 17.38 -7.56 -17.16
C ALA A 290 18.81 -7.61 -16.59
N SER A 291 19.69 -8.44 -17.17
CA SER A 291 21.08 -8.59 -16.71
C SER A 291 21.89 -7.31 -16.81
N SER A 292 21.50 -6.39 -17.71
CA SER A 292 22.13 -5.07 -17.81
C SER A 292 21.96 -4.20 -16.54
N LEU A 293 20.99 -4.54 -15.68
CA LEU A 293 20.69 -3.86 -14.42
C LEU A 293 21.36 -4.49 -13.19
N LEU A 294 21.98 -5.67 -13.36
CA LEU A 294 22.61 -6.37 -12.25
C LEU A 294 23.86 -5.64 -11.74
N PRO A 295 24.07 -5.59 -10.42
CA PRO A 295 25.34 -5.19 -9.84
C PRO A 295 26.48 -6.07 -10.34
N LYS A 296 27.64 -5.46 -10.58
CA LYS A 296 28.82 -6.18 -11.11
C LYS A 296 29.26 -7.37 -10.25
N GLU A 297 29.00 -7.30 -8.94
CA GLU A 297 29.33 -8.35 -7.98
C GLU A 297 28.49 -9.61 -8.15
N ILE A 298 27.26 -9.47 -8.69
CA ILE A 298 26.32 -10.60 -8.86
C ILE A 298 26.56 -11.34 -10.19
N VAL A 299 27.24 -10.73 -11.13
CA VAL A 299 27.58 -11.32 -12.45
C VAL A 299 28.67 -12.43 -12.31
N SER A 300 29.35 -12.53 -11.17
CA SER A 300 30.36 -13.59 -10.92
C SER A 300 29.74 -14.99 -10.89
N PRO A 301 30.48 -16.02 -11.35
CA PRO A 301 30.03 -17.40 -11.25
C PRO A 301 29.72 -17.80 -9.80
N LEU A 302 28.82 -18.79 -9.63
CA LEU A 302 28.43 -19.34 -8.33
C LEU A 302 29.60 -19.38 -7.36
N PRO A 303 29.46 -18.90 -6.10
CA PRO A 303 30.48 -19.10 -5.10
C PRO A 303 30.77 -20.60 -5.04
N LYS A 304 32.04 -20.98 -5.10
CA LYS A 304 32.42 -22.36 -4.85
C LYS A 304 31.85 -22.71 -3.48
N ILE A 305 30.96 -23.69 -3.46
CA ILE A 305 30.42 -24.21 -2.20
C ILE A 305 31.62 -24.84 -1.47
N GLU A 306 32.26 -24.05 -0.59
CA GLU A 306 33.20 -24.61 0.37
C GLU A 306 32.35 -25.53 1.24
N SER A 307 32.78 -26.78 1.33
CA SER A 307 32.20 -27.79 2.19
C SER A 307 32.25 -27.31 3.65
N GLN A 308 31.24 -26.56 4.07
CA GLN A 308 31.03 -26.29 5.49
C GLN A 308 30.49 -27.57 6.14
N SER A 309 31.39 -28.50 6.35
CA SER A 309 31.22 -29.54 7.37
C SER A 309 31.41 -28.88 8.73
N ASN A 310 30.39 -28.31 9.29
CA ASN A 310 30.24 -28.19 10.74
C ASN A 310 28.94 -27.46 11.07
N PHE A 311 28.16 -28.12 11.86
CA PHE A 311 26.90 -27.73 12.49
C PHE A 311 25.63 -28.10 11.70
N MET A 312 25.13 -29.29 11.93
CA MET A 312 23.77 -29.64 12.41
C MET A 312 23.65 -31.17 12.40
N GLU A 313 23.06 -31.72 13.46
CA GLU A 313 22.72 -33.12 13.60
C GLU A 313 21.95 -33.63 12.39
N GLU A 314 22.31 -34.83 11.93
CA GLU A 314 21.61 -35.55 10.86
C GLU A 314 20.16 -35.82 11.31
N LEU A 315 19.22 -35.08 10.77
CA LEU A 315 17.80 -35.45 10.86
C LEU A 315 17.56 -36.58 9.86
N ASP A 316 17.18 -37.72 10.36
CA ASP A 316 16.78 -38.92 9.60
C ASP A 316 15.47 -38.66 8.84
N GLU A 317 15.25 -39.33 7.70
CA GLU A 317 13.98 -39.25 6.95
C GLU A 317 12.76 -39.61 7.82
N ALA A 318 12.91 -40.48 8.81
CA ALA A 318 11.87 -40.83 9.77
C ALA A 318 11.57 -39.67 10.73
N GLU A 319 12.57 -38.93 11.21
CA GLU A 319 12.37 -37.75 12.05
C GLU A 319 11.70 -36.61 11.28
N ILE A 320 11.97 -36.48 9.98
CA ILE A 320 11.29 -35.52 9.10
C ILE A 320 9.82 -35.93 8.88
N GLU A 321 9.55 -37.24 8.77
CA GLU A 321 8.17 -37.77 8.66
C GLU A 321 7.42 -37.64 9.98
N ASP A 322 8.03 -37.98 11.10
CA ASP A 322 7.43 -37.84 12.44
C ASP A 322 7.15 -36.35 12.79
N MET A 323 8.05 -35.45 12.38
CA MET A 323 7.81 -34.00 12.51
C MET A 323 6.61 -33.57 11.65
N ALA A 324 6.46 -34.08 10.43
CA ALA A 324 5.35 -33.75 9.55
C ALA A 324 3.99 -34.32 10.03
N GLU A 325 3.99 -35.48 10.71
CA GLU A 325 2.79 -36.08 11.32
C GLU A 325 2.39 -35.35 12.61
N ALA A 326 3.36 -35.02 13.47
CA ALA A 326 3.14 -34.22 14.66
C ALA A 326 2.55 -32.84 14.33
N ASP A 327 2.83 -32.34 13.16
CA ASP A 327 2.37 -31.04 12.68
C ASP A 327 0.95 -30.99 12.23
N MET A 328 0.51 -32.00 11.48
CA MET A 328 -0.89 -32.13 11.11
C MET A 328 -1.75 -32.31 12.35
N GLN A 329 -1.27 -33.14 13.31
CA GLN A 329 -1.95 -33.35 14.57
C GLN A 329 -2.06 -32.05 15.41
N ALA A 330 -1.02 -31.19 15.40
CA ALA A 330 -1.05 -29.90 16.09
C ALA A 330 -2.00 -28.87 15.40
N ILE A 331 -2.15 -28.94 14.08
CA ILE A 331 -3.13 -28.13 13.34
C ILE A 331 -4.54 -28.64 13.64
N ASP A 332 -4.77 -29.96 13.57
CA ASP A 332 -6.04 -30.59 13.88
C ASP A 332 -6.47 -30.32 15.34
N GLU A 333 -5.53 -30.36 16.29
CA GLU A 333 -5.79 -30.01 17.70
C GLU A 333 -6.19 -28.54 17.86
N LYS A 334 -5.60 -27.61 17.11
CA LYS A 334 -5.97 -26.19 17.13
C LYS A 334 -7.31 -25.91 16.44
N ILE A 335 -7.63 -26.62 15.37
CA ILE A 335 -8.96 -26.59 14.74
C ILE A 335 -10.00 -27.14 15.72
N ALA A 336 -9.71 -28.28 16.36
CA ALA A 336 -10.60 -28.87 17.36
C ALA A 336 -10.76 -28.04 18.64
N ALA A 337 -9.75 -27.23 18.99
CA ALA A 337 -9.80 -26.28 20.11
C ALA A 337 -10.54 -24.98 19.76
N GLY A 338 -10.92 -24.76 18.51
CA GLY A 338 -11.54 -23.51 18.05
C GLY A 338 -10.55 -22.33 17.95
N GLU A 339 -9.25 -22.61 18.03
CA GLU A 339 -8.18 -21.62 17.85
C GLU A 339 -7.85 -21.38 16.37
N LEU A 340 -8.32 -22.26 15.48
CA LEU A 340 -8.22 -22.17 14.03
C LEU A 340 -9.59 -22.50 13.44
N ASP A 341 -10.04 -21.69 12.49
CA ASP A 341 -11.28 -21.96 11.75
C ASP A 341 -11.11 -23.18 10.83
N GLU A 342 -12.15 -24.04 10.73
CA GLU A 342 -12.14 -25.20 9.83
C GLU A 342 -11.97 -24.79 8.35
N ASN A 343 -12.27 -23.54 8.01
CA ASN A 343 -12.15 -22.94 6.69
C ASN A 343 -10.95 -22.00 6.59
N ILE A 344 -9.75 -22.55 6.66
CA ILE A 344 -8.51 -21.78 6.39
C ILE A 344 -8.50 -21.38 4.90
N GLY A 345 -8.97 -20.18 4.60
CA GLY A 345 -9.04 -19.64 3.23
C GLY A 345 -10.38 -19.04 2.83
N GLU A 346 -11.43 -19.16 3.64
CA GLU A 346 -12.64 -18.38 3.41
C GLU A 346 -12.42 -16.94 3.88
N VAL A 347 -12.63 -16.00 2.97
CA VAL A 347 -12.76 -14.58 3.26
C VAL A 347 -13.87 -14.44 4.31
N ALA A 348 -13.57 -13.78 5.43
CA ALA A 348 -14.53 -13.54 6.49
C ALA A 348 -15.88 -13.11 5.90
N GLU A 349 -16.95 -13.85 6.23
CA GLU A 349 -18.29 -13.50 5.81
C GLU A 349 -18.57 -12.05 6.20
N VAL A 350 -18.87 -11.24 5.21
CA VAL A 350 -19.26 -9.85 5.43
C VAL A 350 -20.72 -9.88 5.86
N TYR A 351 -20.97 -9.63 7.14
CA TYR A 351 -22.33 -9.43 7.64
C TYR A 351 -22.83 -8.06 7.21
N TYR A 352 -24.11 -8.01 6.81
CA TYR A 352 -24.79 -6.76 6.45
C TYR A 352 -25.78 -6.40 7.55
N ASP A 353 -25.88 -5.09 7.89
CA ASP A 353 -26.91 -4.59 8.78
C ASP A 353 -28.30 -4.60 8.11
N GLU A 354 -29.36 -4.26 8.88
CA GLU A 354 -30.74 -4.25 8.40
C GLU A 354 -30.96 -3.28 7.22
N ASP A 355 -30.01 -2.36 6.97
CA ASP A 355 -30.03 -1.38 5.88
C ASP A 355 -29.14 -1.82 4.69
N GLY A 356 -28.51 -3.02 4.74
CA GLY A 356 -27.70 -3.59 3.66
C GLY A 356 -26.26 -3.10 3.60
N ASN A 357 -25.70 -2.54 4.70
CA ASN A 357 -24.31 -2.12 4.78
C ASN A 357 -23.44 -3.21 5.40
N PRO A 358 -22.20 -3.46 4.89
CA PRO A 358 -21.31 -4.46 5.45
C PRO A 358 -20.82 -4.07 6.84
N VAL A 359 -21.03 -4.95 7.82
CA VAL A 359 -20.59 -4.77 9.21
C VAL A 359 -19.45 -5.74 9.50
N ARG A 360 -18.24 -5.23 9.81
CA ARG A 360 -17.21 -6.01 10.48
C ARG A 360 -17.30 -5.73 11.99
N GLU A 361 -17.68 -6.72 12.77
CA GLU A 361 -17.52 -6.65 14.23
C GLU A 361 -16.04 -6.86 14.56
N TYR A 362 -15.40 -5.79 15.06
CA TYR A 362 -14.12 -5.92 15.76
C TYR A 362 -14.40 -6.17 17.24
N PRO A 363 -13.67 -7.08 17.92
CA PRO A 363 -13.81 -7.25 19.36
C PRO A 363 -13.55 -5.94 20.10
N GLU A 364 -14.35 -5.65 21.13
CA GLU A 364 -14.31 -4.38 21.91
C GLU A 364 -12.97 -4.12 22.60
N ASP A 365 -12.14 -5.13 22.75
CA ASP A 365 -10.85 -5.14 23.47
C ASP A 365 -9.63 -4.86 22.57
N ALA A 366 -9.83 -4.59 21.27
CA ALA A 366 -8.73 -4.28 20.33
C ALA A 366 -8.15 -2.86 20.47
N PHE A 367 -8.61 -2.05 21.43
CA PHE A 367 -8.31 -0.62 21.52
C PHE A 367 -7.65 -0.16 22.82
N ASP A 368 -7.12 -1.07 23.65
CA ASP A 368 -6.21 -0.66 24.73
C ASP A 368 -4.83 -0.37 24.15
N LEU A 369 -4.61 0.89 23.77
CA LEU A 369 -3.28 1.42 23.47
C LEU A 369 -2.54 1.68 24.79
N PRO A 370 -1.25 1.28 24.92
CA PRO A 370 -0.44 1.66 26.06
C PRO A 370 -0.26 3.18 26.10
N ASP A 371 -0.29 3.74 27.32
CA ASP A 371 -0.07 5.15 27.61
C ASP A 371 1.25 5.64 26.98
N ASP A 372 1.16 6.75 26.24
CA ASP A 372 2.24 7.41 25.52
C ASP A 372 3.32 7.96 26.48
N GLU A 373 4.37 7.19 26.71
CA GLU A 373 5.66 7.70 27.19
C GLU A 373 6.82 7.28 26.31
N GLU A 374 6.75 7.48 24.99
CA GLU A 374 7.94 7.59 24.15
C GLU A 374 7.67 8.52 22.97
N LYS A 375 8.40 9.61 22.95
CA LYS A 375 8.43 10.59 21.85
C LYS A 375 8.89 9.89 20.56
N SER A 376 7.97 9.47 19.72
CA SER A 376 8.27 9.12 18.34
C SER A 376 8.26 10.39 17.50
N GLU A 377 9.38 10.69 16.88
CA GLU A 377 9.52 11.75 15.89
C GLU A 377 8.48 11.58 14.78
N SER A 378 7.69 12.62 14.58
CA SER A 378 6.59 12.68 13.61
C SER A 378 7.14 12.74 12.17
N PRO A 379 6.65 11.90 11.24
CA PRO A 379 7.11 11.92 9.84
C PRO A 379 6.38 12.94 8.95
N LEU A 380 5.90 14.05 9.50
CA LEU A 380 5.22 15.11 8.74
C LEU A 380 5.97 16.44 8.81
N HIS A 381 7.28 16.41 8.62
CA HIS A 381 8.02 17.61 8.20
C HIS A 381 8.04 17.65 6.66
N THR A 382 7.04 18.27 6.06
CA THR A 382 7.21 18.85 4.74
C THR A 382 8.06 20.11 4.89
N GLU A 383 9.37 19.94 4.90
CA GLU A 383 10.30 21.03 4.63
C GLU A 383 10.01 21.54 3.20
N GLN A 384 9.41 22.72 3.11
CA GLN A 384 9.57 23.56 1.93
C GLN A 384 11.01 24.11 1.94
N GLN A 385 11.97 23.22 1.71
CA GLN A 385 13.27 23.66 1.24
C GLN A 385 13.18 23.83 -0.26
N THR A 386 13.42 25.03 -0.74
CA THR A 386 13.88 25.34 -2.09
C THR A 386 15.26 24.69 -2.29
N ALA A 387 15.28 23.37 -2.34
CA ALA A 387 16.39 22.59 -2.81
C ALA A 387 16.19 22.38 -4.31
N THR A 388 17.21 22.73 -5.10
CA THR A 388 17.41 22.20 -6.44
C THR A 388 17.02 20.74 -6.46
N PRO A 389 16.27 20.26 -7.48
CA PRO A 389 15.87 18.86 -7.53
C PRO A 389 17.16 18.02 -7.57
N ILE A 390 17.47 17.37 -6.47
CA ILE A 390 18.34 16.20 -6.51
C ILE A 390 17.50 15.19 -7.29
N GLU A 391 17.92 14.87 -8.51
CA GLU A 391 17.38 13.73 -9.26
C GLU A 391 17.54 12.51 -8.34
N THR A 392 16.47 12.17 -7.63
CA THR A 392 16.39 10.90 -6.92
C THR A 392 16.33 9.83 -7.98
N VAL A 393 17.48 9.23 -8.28
CA VAL A 393 17.54 7.99 -9.04
C VAL A 393 16.71 7.00 -8.25
N THR A 394 15.56 6.63 -8.78
CA THR A 394 14.72 5.56 -8.22
C THR A 394 15.58 4.29 -8.22
N GLU A 395 15.93 3.79 -7.04
CA GLU A 395 16.65 2.51 -6.91
C GLU A 395 15.78 1.41 -7.55
N VAL A 396 16.40 0.62 -8.42
CA VAL A 396 15.74 -0.55 -8.99
C VAL A 396 15.33 -1.47 -7.85
N SER A 397 14.08 -1.89 -7.83
CA SER A 397 13.66 -2.98 -6.96
C SER A 397 14.40 -4.25 -7.38
N TYR A 398 15.47 -4.59 -6.67
CA TYR A 398 16.24 -5.81 -6.93
C TYR A 398 15.36 -7.05 -6.82
N ASP A 399 14.34 -7.03 -6.01
CA ASP A 399 13.38 -8.13 -5.86
C ASP A 399 12.60 -8.39 -7.15
N ARG A 400 12.08 -7.34 -7.81
CA ARG A 400 11.44 -7.45 -9.15
C ARG A 400 12.42 -8.00 -10.19
N LEU A 401 13.65 -7.50 -10.16
CA LEU A 401 14.71 -7.93 -11.09
C LEU A 401 15.06 -9.40 -10.90
N TYR A 402 15.29 -9.84 -9.65
CA TYR A 402 15.62 -11.23 -9.33
C TYR A 402 14.45 -12.16 -9.65
N PHE A 403 13.21 -11.74 -9.38
CA PHE A 403 12.03 -12.50 -9.73
C PHE A 403 11.90 -12.72 -11.24
N THR A 404 12.12 -11.68 -12.04
CA THR A 404 12.08 -11.73 -13.51
C THR A 404 13.16 -12.69 -14.05
N LEU A 405 14.40 -12.56 -13.59
CA LEU A 405 15.51 -13.43 -13.99
C LEU A 405 15.28 -14.88 -13.57
N LEU A 406 14.87 -15.10 -12.31
CA LEU A 406 14.56 -16.43 -11.79
C LEU A 406 13.47 -17.12 -12.63
N SER A 407 12.40 -16.40 -12.95
CA SER A 407 11.29 -16.93 -13.76
C SER A 407 11.76 -17.32 -15.16
N CYS A 408 12.62 -16.51 -15.79
CA CYS A 408 13.21 -16.84 -17.10
C CYS A 408 14.10 -18.10 -17.02
N TYR A 409 14.99 -18.18 -16.03
CA TYR A 409 15.89 -19.32 -15.89
C TYR A 409 15.15 -20.62 -15.58
N LEU A 410 14.10 -20.59 -14.75
CA LEU A 410 13.23 -21.75 -14.53
C LEU A 410 12.51 -22.19 -15.81
N ALA A 411 12.01 -21.25 -16.60
CA ALA A 411 11.33 -21.56 -17.86
C ALA A 411 12.29 -22.14 -18.93
N MET A 412 13.57 -21.76 -18.88
CA MET A 412 14.63 -22.29 -19.75
C MET A 412 15.30 -23.56 -19.20
N GLU A 413 14.88 -24.06 -18.05
CA GLU A 413 15.50 -25.18 -17.33
C GLU A 413 16.98 -24.95 -16.98
N ASP A 414 17.40 -23.67 -16.90
CA ASP A 414 18.74 -23.29 -16.42
C ASP A 414 18.75 -23.26 -14.88
N TYR A 415 18.82 -24.45 -14.29
CA TYR A 415 18.72 -24.63 -12.85
C TYR A 415 19.92 -24.09 -12.07
N GLU A 416 21.10 -23.90 -12.69
CA GLU A 416 22.24 -23.28 -12.02
C GLU A 416 21.99 -21.80 -11.72
N ASN A 417 21.52 -21.05 -12.71
CA ASN A 417 21.14 -19.66 -12.53
C ASN A 417 19.84 -19.54 -11.71
N ALA A 418 18.86 -20.42 -11.90
CA ALA A 418 17.64 -20.44 -11.08
C ALA A 418 17.96 -20.67 -9.60
N TYR A 419 18.88 -21.56 -9.25
CA TYR A 419 19.36 -21.75 -7.89
C TYR A 419 19.97 -20.47 -7.29
N LYS A 420 20.84 -19.79 -8.06
CA LYS A 420 21.47 -18.53 -7.63
C LYS A 420 20.44 -17.44 -7.33
N PHE A 421 19.53 -17.19 -8.26
CA PHE A 421 18.53 -16.14 -8.10
C PHE A 421 17.45 -16.50 -7.08
N GLY A 422 17.11 -17.77 -6.92
CA GLY A 422 16.26 -18.25 -5.83
C GLY A 422 16.87 -17.95 -4.45
N GLY A 423 18.18 -18.20 -4.31
CA GLY A 423 18.94 -17.88 -3.10
C GLY A 423 18.99 -16.37 -2.76
N LEU A 424 18.98 -15.51 -3.76
CA LEU A 424 18.88 -14.05 -3.56
C LEU A 424 17.46 -13.64 -3.19
N LEU A 425 16.46 -14.10 -3.94
CA LEU A 425 15.07 -13.70 -3.79
C LEU A 425 14.42 -14.17 -2.48
N LYS A 426 14.90 -15.26 -1.87
CA LYS A 426 14.38 -15.75 -0.57
C LYS A 426 14.48 -14.75 0.58
N HIS A 427 15.28 -13.70 0.43
CA HIS A 427 15.45 -12.62 1.41
C HIS A 427 14.58 -11.39 1.11
N SER A 428 13.72 -11.46 0.07
CA SER A 428 12.79 -10.40 -0.27
C SER A 428 11.86 -10.06 0.89
N GLU A 429 11.55 -8.77 1.05
CA GLU A 429 10.51 -8.29 1.97
C GLU A 429 9.10 -8.64 1.45
N ASN A 430 8.94 -8.82 0.14
CA ASN A 430 7.69 -9.30 -0.44
C ASN A 430 7.51 -10.79 -0.14
N GLU A 431 6.45 -11.11 0.59
CA GLU A 431 6.19 -12.45 1.10
C GLU A 431 6.12 -13.52 -0.01
N TYR A 432 5.36 -13.26 -1.07
CA TYR A 432 5.25 -14.17 -2.20
C TYR A 432 6.61 -14.42 -2.88
N GLN A 433 7.37 -13.37 -3.12
CA GLN A 433 8.69 -13.46 -3.77
C GLN A 433 9.68 -14.21 -2.89
N SER A 434 9.67 -13.96 -1.57
CA SER A 434 10.48 -14.71 -0.60
C SER A 434 10.16 -16.20 -0.61
N TYR A 435 8.88 -16.55 -0.64
CA TYR A 435 8.45 -17.96 -0.68
C TYR A 435 8.81 -18.60 -2.01
N PHE A 436 8.55 -17.92 -3.12
CA PHE A 436 8.93 -18.40 -4.44
C PHE A 436 10.45 -18.60 -4.56
N GLY A 437 11.26 -17.69 -4.02
CA GLY A 437 12.72 -17.82 -3.99
C GLY A 437 13.18 -19.07 -3.26
N ARG A 438 12.63 -19.37 -2.07
CA ARG A 438 12.94 -20.59 -1.30
C ARG A 438 12.54 -21.87 -2.03
N TYR A 439 11.35 -21.87 -2.63
CA TYR A 439 10.90 -22.99 -3.45
C TYR A 439 11.86 -23.22 -4.62
N ALA A 440 12.16 -22.17 -5.38
CA ALA A 440 12.98 -22.26 -6.57
C ALA A 440 14.44 -22.68 -6.26
N GLU A 441 15.00 -22.19 -5.14
CA GLU A 441 16.33 -22.62 -4.66
C GLU A 441 16.36 -24.13 -4.40
N ALA A 442 15.38 -24.66 -3.66
CA ALA A 442 15.30 -26.08 -3.34
C ALA A 442 15.01 -26.94 -4.59
N PHE A 443 14.05 -26.53 -5.41
CA PHE A 443 13.67 -27.20 -6.65
C PHE A 443 14.83 -27.29 -7.63
N SER A 444 15.54 -26.18 -7.86
CA SER A 444 16.69 -26.14 -8.76
C SER A 444 17.82 -27.02 -8.26
N MET A 445 18.11 -27.02 -6.95
CA MET A 445 19.11 -27.92 -6.36
C MET A 445 18.76 -29.40 -6.63
N LYS A 446 17.50 -29.78 -6.48
CA LYS A 446 17.05 -31.16 -6.76
C LYS A 446 17.25 -31.53 -8.24
N LYS A 447 16.95 -30.62 -9.15
CA LYS A 447 17.17 -30.84 -10.60
C LYS A 447 18.65 -30.94 -10.99
N LEU A 448 19.55 -30.32 -10.22
CA LEU A 448 21.00 -30.35 -10.45
C LEU A 448 21.68 -31.60 -9.91
N VAL A 449 21.00 -32.41 -9.09
CA VAL A 449 21.56 -33.69 -8.60
C VAL A 449 21.84 -34.64 -9.78
N GLY A 450 23.07 -35.08 -9.89
CA GLY A 450 23.52 -35.96 -10.98
C GLY A 450 23.96 -35.26 -12.27
N THR A 451 23.66 -33.97 -12.42
CA THR A 451 24.09 -33.13 -13.56
C THR A 451 25.24 -32.22 -13.19
N SER A 452 25.25 -31.70 -11.97
CA SER A 452 26.31 -30.86 -11.45
C SER A 452 27.01 -31.56 -10.25
N PRO A 453 28.35 -31.68 -10.26
CA PRO A 453 29.09 -32.31 -9.15
C PRO A 453 29.06 -31.50 -7.85
N ALA A 454 28.57 -30.28 -7.89
CA ALA A 454 28.44 -29.40 -6.73
C ALA A 454 27.28 -29.79 -5.81
N PHE A 455 26.31 -30.59 -6.28
CA PHE A 455 25.06 -30.89 -5.56
C PHE A 455 24.90 -32.42 -5.36
N SER A 456 24.90 -32.86 -4.10
CA SER A 456 24.53 -34.22 -3.74
C SER A 456 23.04 -34.37 -3.50
N LYS A 457 22.55 -35.62 -3.55
CA LYS A 457 21.15 -35.93 -3.22
C LYS A 457 20.83 -35.53 -1.78
N GLU A 458 21.72 -35.79 -0.83
CA GLU A 458 21.56 -35.44 0.58
C GLU A 458 21.38 -33.91 0.78
N MET A 459 22.19 -33.09 0.06
CA MET A 459 22.05 -31.64 0.10
C MET A 459 20.69 -31.18 -0.43
N ALA A 460 20.21 -31.80 -1.51
CA ALA A 460 18.93 -31.46 -2.11
C ALA A 460 17.76 -31.86 -1.19
N ASP A 461 17.78 -33.08 -0.62
CA ASP A 461 16.76 -33.59 0.29
C ASP A 461 16.68 -32.73 1.56
N ARG A 462 17.83 -32.33 2.12
CA ARG A 462 17.92 -31.40 3.25
C ARG A 462 17.34 -30.04 2.91
N LYS A 463 17.67 -29.47 1.74
CA LYS A 463 17.14 -28.17 1.30
C LYS A 463 15.62 -28.20 1.13
N TYR A 464 15.09 -29.31 0.64
CA TYR A 464 13.64 -29.54 0.58
C TYR A 464 13.00 -29.58 1.96
N ALA A 465 13.60 -30.30 2.90
CA ALA A 465 13.11 -30.35 4.28
C ALA A 465 13.11 -28.97 4.96
N GLU A 466 14.18 -28.20 4.78
CA GLU A 466 14.29 -26.82 5.30
C GLU A 466 13.15 -25.93 4.74
N ALA A 467 12.87 -26.02 3.45
CA ALA A 467 11.83 -25.22 2.81
C ALA A 467 10.43 -25.65 3.27
N ILE A 468 10.17 -26.97 3.37
CA ILE A 468 8.89 -27.51 3.88
C ILE A 468 8.66 -27.05 5.33
N ALA A 469 9.70 -27.12 6.18
CA ALA A 469 9.61 -26.66 7.57
C ALA A 469 9.35 -25.14 7.67
N PHE A 470 9.97 -24.35 6.78
CA PHE A 470 9.72 -22.91 6.72
C PHE A 470 8.24 -22.61 6.42
N TYR A 471 7.65 -23.22 5.36
CA TYR A 471 6.25 -23.00 5.01
C TYR A 471 5.29 -23.47 6.10
N ARG A 472 5.60 -24.57 6.75
CA ARG A 472 4.87 -25.02 7.92
C ARG A 472 4.81 -23.96 9.01
N ASN A 473 5.97 -23.45 9.41
CA ASN A 473 6.02 -22.43 10.48
C ASN A 473 5.23 -21.18 10.10
N LYS A 474 5.22 -20.83 8.83
CA LYS A 474 4.41 -19.71 8.32
C LYS A 474 2.92 -19.99 8.38
N MET A 475 2.47 -21.20 8.07
CA MET A 475 1.07 -21.61 8.24
C MET A 475 0.62 -21.60 9.71
N ILE A 476 1.52 -21.94 10.65
CA ILE A 476 1.22 -21.88 12.09
C ILE A 476 1.11 -20.41 12.56
N GLN A 477 2.01 -19.54 12.10
CA GLN A 477 2.02 -18.12 12.44
C GLN A 477 0.87 -17.34 11.80
N SER A 478 0.46 -17.72 10.60
CA SER A 478 -0.59 -17.08 9.79
C SER A 478 -1.42 -18.14 9.09
N PRO A 479 -2.42 -18.72 9.75
CA PRO A 479 -3.21 -19.85 9.22
C PRO A 479 -3.90 -19.57 7.89
N GLY A 480 -4.22 -18.31 7.57
CA GLY A 480 -4.80 -17.88 6.30
C GLY A 480 -3.78 -17.64 5.17
N ASN A 481 -2.50 -17.99 5.34
CA ASN A 481 -1.47 -17.75 4.35
C ASN A 481 -1.51 -18.77 3.21
N SER A 482 -2.26 -18.46 2.15
CA SER A 482 -2.42 -19.35 0.97
C SER A 482 -1.09 -19.63 0.26
N PHE A 483 -0.14 -18.68 0.25
CA PHE A 483 1.17 -18.88 -0.40
C PHE A 483 1.99 -20.00 0.25
N ALA A 484 2.00 -20.06 1.59
CA ALA A 484 2.68 -21.12 2.32
C ALA A 484 2.08 -22.49 1.99
N VAL A 485 0.75 -22.58 1.91
CA VAL A 485 0.02 -23.80 1.50
C VAL A 485 0.38 -24.18 0.08
N ILE A 486 0.35 -23.23 -0.88
CA ILE A 486 0.65 -23.47 -2.30
C ILE A 486 2.05 -24.06 -2.48
N PHE A 487 3.08 -23.43 -1.93
CA PHE A 487 4.46 -23.87 -2.13
C PHE A 487 4.75 -25.20 -1.42
N ARG A 488 4.21 -25.41 -0.22
CA ARG A 488 4.31 -26.68 0.50
C ARG A 488 3.64 -27.82 -0.28
N THR A 489 2.45 -27.58 -0.84
CA THR A 489 1.74 -28.53 -1.70
C THR A 489 2.57 -28.92 -2.91
N ARG A 490 3.16 -27.96 -3.61
CA ARG A 490 4.04 -28.21 -4.76
C ARG A 490 5.21 -29.12 -4.37
N MET A 491 5.89 -28.82 -3.27
CA MET A 491 7.03 -29.60 -2.81
C MET A 491 6.66 -31.04 -2.46
N TYR A 492 5.51 -31.27 -1.84
CA TYR A 492 5.02 -32.64 -1.61
C TYR A 492 4.70 -33.38 -2.92
N ALA A 493 4.05 -32.72 -3.88
CA ALA A 493 3.75 -33.30 -5.19
C ALA A 493 5.03 -33.73 -5.94
N GLU A 494 6.03 -32.86 -5.99
CA GLU A 494 7.33 -33.13 -6.65
C GLU A 494 8.18 -34.18 -5.92
N SER A 495 7.92 -34.41 -4.63
CA SER A 495 8.53 -35.47 -3.85
C SER A 495 7.77 -36.79 -3.92
N GLY A 496 6.68 -36.87 -4.72
CA GLY A 496 5.84 -38.05 -4.85
C GLY A 496 4.90 -38.32 -3.68
N LYS A 497 4.85 -37.41 -2.69
CA LYS A 497 3.98 -37.51 -1.51
C LYS A 497 2.56 -36.96 -1.84
N PHE A 498 1.90 -37.59 -2.83
CA PHE A 498 0.66 -37.10 -3.43
C PHE A 498 -0.51 -36.99 -2.45
N ALA A 499 -0.63 -37.93 -1.51
CA ALA A 499 -1.71 -37.89 -0.50
C ALA A 499 -1.60 -36.63 0.37
N LYS A 500 -0.37 -36.32 0.85
CA LYS A 500 -0.11 -35.08 1.62
C LYS A 500 -0.31 -33.82 0.77
N ALA A 501 0.05 -33.83 -0.51
CA ALA A 501 -0.18 -32.72 -1.41
C ALA A 501 -1.69 -32.47 -1.64
N GLU A 502 -2.48 -33.53 -1.84
CA GLU A 502 -3.94 -33.41 -2.02
C GLU A 502 -4.64 -32.89 -0.75
N GLU A 503 -4.22 -33.38 0.42
CA GLU A 503 -4.69 -32.91 1.71
C GLU A 503 -4.41 -31.41 1.91
N MET A 504 -3.16 -30.99 1.68
CA MET A 504 -2.79 -29.56 1.76
C MET A 504 -3.56 -28.70 0.76
N ALA A 505 -3.74 -29.13 -0.48
CA ALA A 505 -4.53 -28.41 -1.48
C ALA A 505 -5.99 -28.25 -1.07
N SER A 506 -6.52 -29.13 -0.22
CA SER A 506 -7.90 -29.03 0.28
C SER A 506 -8.14 -27.84 1.22
N LEU A 507 -7.07 -27.22 1.74
CA LEU A 507 -7.13 -26.05 2.62
C LEU A 507 -7.30 -24.73 1.84
N LEU A 508 -7.30 -24.76 0.51
CA LEU A 508 -7.39 -23.57 -0.33
C LEU A 508 -8.79 -23.37 -0.91
N VAL A 509 -9.09 -22.13 -1.28
CA VAL A 509 -10.30 -21.76 -2.02
C VAL A 509 -10.36 -22.48 -3.38
N LEU A 510 -11.57 -22.57 -3.96
CA LEU A 510 -11.87 -23.46 -5.08
C LEU A 510 -10.90 -23.32 -6.27
N ASP A 511 -10.64 -22.09 -6.70
CA ASP A 511 -9.83 -21.82 -7.91
C ASP A 511 -8.36 -22.21 -7.71
N GLU A 512 -7.75 -21.85 -6.57
CA GLU A 512 -6.38 -22.22 -6.22
C GLU A 512 -6.24 -23.72 -6.02
N LYS A 513 -7.23 -24.35 -5.38
CA LYS A 513 -7.31 -25.79 -5.19
C LYS A 513 -7.35 -26.56 -6.51
N GLU A 514 -8.18 -26.13 -7.47
CA GLU A 514 -8.28 -26.78 -8.78
C GLU A 514 -6.96 -26.69 -9.54
N ALA A 515 -6.30 -25.53 -9.54
CA ALA A 515 -5.00 -25.34 -10.17
C ALA A 515 -3.92 -26.25 -9.56
N LEU A 516 -3.88 -26.38 -8.24
CA LEU A 516 -2.93 -27.26 -7.55
C LEU A 516 -3.25 -28.74 -7.76
N MET A 517 -4.51 -29.12 -7.78
CA MET A 517 -4.90 -30.50 -8.08
C MET A 517 -4.51 -30.92 -9.51
N ALA A 518 -4.61 -29.98 -10.48
CA ALA A 518 -4.11 -30.21 -11.83
C ALA A 518 -2.58 -30.43 -11.83
N TYR A 519 -1.83 -29.59 -11.11
CA TYR A 519 -0.38 -29.71 -10.95
C TYR A 519 0.04 -31.05 -10.28
N ILE A 520 -0.63 -31.45 -9.19
CA ILE A 520 -0.40 -32.74 -8.51
C ILE A 520 -0.57 -33.91 -9.50
N ASN A 521 -1.61 -33.86 -10.31
CA ASN A 521 -1.87 -34.91 -11.31
C ASN A 521 -0.81 -34.94 -12.43
N GLU A 522 -0.27 -33.81 -12.81
CA GLU A 522 0.85 -33.72 -13.76
C GLU A 522 2.12 -34.32 -13.19
N CYS A 523 2.53 -33.94 -11.98
CA CYS A 523 3.66 -34.55 -11.27
C CYS A 523 3.50 -36.06 -11.12
N ARG A 524 2.27 -36.57 -10.83
CA ARG A 524 1.98 -37.99 -10.73
C ARG A 524 2.18 -38.71 -12.07
N LYS A 525 1.78 -38.10 -13.18
CA LYS A 525 1.99 -38.66 -14.53
C LYS A 525 3.47 -38.68 -14.91
N GLU A 526 4.23 -37.65 -14.56
CA GLU A 526 5.66 -37.60 -14.84
C GLU A 526 6.45 -38.66 -14.07
N LEU A 527 6.21 -38.82 -12.78
CA LEU A 527 6.84 -39.86 -11.96
C LEU A 527 6.48 -41.30 -12.38
N GLN A 528 5.34 -41.48 -13.01
CA GLN A 528 4.97 -42.79 -13.59
C GLN A 528 5.68 -43.12 -14.91
N LYS A 529 6.25 -42.11 -15.59
CA LYS A 529 7.01 -42.29 -16.84
C LYS A 529 8.49 -42.56 -16.60
N MET A 530 9.01 -42.24 -15.42
CA MET A 530 10.39 -42.53 -14.98
C MET A 530 10.49 -43.93 -14.42
#